data_978285ec9a55b19c5a26771805a02a92
#
_entry.id   978285ec9a55b19c5a26771805a02a92
#
_cell.length_a   1.000
_cell.length_b   1.000
_cell.length_c   1.000
_cell.angle_alpha   90.00
_cell.angle_beta   90.00
_cell.angle_gamma   90.00
#
_symmetry.space_group_name_H-M   'P 1'
#
loop_
_entity.id
_entity.type
_entity.pdbx_description
1 polymer ?
#
loop_
_entity_poly.entity_id
_entity_poly.type
_entity_poly.pdbx_seq_one_letter_code
_entity_poly.pdbx_strand_id
1 'polypeptide(L)' 'MYVYQLTHVIGVEIKVIGYFGSWKKARQVMKKYRSQVQGFKDYPRCFKIKKLRVNQDDFYYG' A
#
# COMPACT_ATOMS: atom_id res chain seq x y z
N MET A 1 6.77 -15.97 3.23
CA MET A 1 5.52 -15.20 3.37
C MET A 1 5.63 -13.94 2.54
N TYR A 2 4.54 -13.53 1.92
CA TYR A 2 4.50 -12.32 1.12
C TYR A 2 3.47 -11.35 1.67
N VAL A 3 3.79 -10.07 1.59
CA VAL A 3 2.84 -9.01 1.88
C VAL A 3 2.80 -8.04 0.70
N TYR A 4 1.71 -7.31 0.60
CA TYR A 4 1.50 -6.33 -0.47
C TYR A 4 1.46 -4.94 0.17
N GLN A 5 2.45 -4.15 -0.15
CA GLN A 5 2.56 -2.79 0.35
C GLN A 5 1.79 -1.85 -0.57
N LEU A 6 0.87 -1.09 -0.01
CA LEU A 6 0.15 -0.07 -0.73
C LEU A 6 0.72 1.29 -0.38
N THR A 7 1.19 2.01 -1.39
CA THR A 7 1.77 3.34 -1.23
C THR A 7 1.08 4.34 -2.13
N HIS A 8 1.17 5.60 -1.75
CA HIS A 8 0.74 6.73 -2.55
C HIS A 8 1.93 7.65 -2.75
N VAL A 9 2.31 7.89 -3.99
CA VAL A 9 3.53 8.62 -4.34
C VAL A 9 3.18 9.85 -5.15
N ILE A 10 3.55 11.03 -4.63
CA ILE A 10 3.41 12.30 -5.34
C ILE A 10 4.80 12.92 -5.38
N GLY A 11 5.41 12.96 -6.58
CA GLY A 11 6.77 13.44 -6.71
C GLY A 11 7.75 12.66 -5.84
N VAL A 12 8.38 13.33 -4.89
CA VAL A 12 9.32 12.68 -3.95
C VAL A 12 8.64 12.25 -2.65
N GLU A 13 7.37 12.58 -2.48
CA GLU A 13 6.64 12.28 -1.26
C GLU A 13 5.99 10.90 -1.37
N ILE A 14 6.39 9.99 -0.48
CA ILE A 14 5.89 8.62 -0.44
C ILE A 14 5.14 8.42 0.87
N LYS A 15 3.87 8.03 0.77
CA LYS A 15 3.05 7.71 1.93
C LYS A 15 2.71 6.23 1.90
N VAL A 16 3.06 5.51 2.96
CA VAL A 16 2.70 4.09 3.10
C VAL A 16 1.32 4.03 3.73
N ILE A 17 0.36 3.45 2.99
CA ILE A 17 -1.01 3.31 3.48
C ILE A 17 -1.12 2.06 4.35
N GLY A 18 -0.51 0.96 3.93
CA GLY A 18 -0.55 -0.26 4.73
C GLY A 18 0.06 -1.46 4.03
N TYR A 19 0.00 -2.58 4.73
CA TYR A 19 0.48 -3.87 4.26
C TYR A 19 -0.67 -4.86 4.33
N PHE A 20 -0.84 -5.65 3.28
CA PHE A 20 -1.98 -6.55 3.15
C PHE A 20 -1.52 -7.96 2.78
N GLY A 21 -2.27 -8.96 3.21
CA GLY A 21 -1.95 -10.35 2.96
C GLY A 21 -2.22 -10.82 1.53
N SER A 22 -2.97 -10.04 0.74
CA SER A 22 -3.25 -10.36 -0.66
C SER A 22 -3.29 -9.10 -1.51
N TRP A 23 -2.97 -9.27 -2.79
CA TRP A 23 -3.06 -8.18 -3.75
C TRP A 23 -4.49 -7.67 -3.89
N LYS A 24 -5.45 -8.58 -3.86
CA LYS A 24 -6.88 -8.24 -3.96
C LYS A 24 -7.30 -7.31 -2.82
N LYS A 25 -6.84 -7.61 -1.61
CA LYS A 25 -7.18 -6.80 -0.44
C LYS A 25 -6.53 -5.42 -0.52
N ALA A 26 -5.27 -5.36 -0.94
CA ALA A 26 -4.59 -4.08 -1.16
C ALA A 26 -5.33 -3.23 -2.18
N ARG A 27 -5.80 -3.85 -3.27
CA ARG A 27 -6.55 -3.16 -4.31
C ARG A 27 -7.89 -2.64 -3.81
N GLN A 28 -8.58 -3.40 -2.98
CA GLN A 28 -9.84 -2.97 -2.39
C GLN A 28 -9.66 -1.70 -1.55
N VAL A 29 -8.62 -1.68 -0.74
CA VAL A 29 -8.29 -0.51 0.08
C VAL A 29 -7.88 0.68 -0.80
N MET A 30 -7.12 0.41 -1.84
CA MET A 30 -6.73 1.44 -2.82
C MET A 30 -7.96 2.10 -3.44
N LYS A 31 -8.95 1.30 -3.84
CA LYS A 31 -10.18 1.83 -4.44
C LYS A 31 -10.94 2.71 -3.46
N LYS A 32 -10.97 2.31 -2.19
CA LYS A 32 -11.62 3.10 -1.14
C LYS A 32 -10.93 4.45 -0.97
N TYR A 33 -9.61 4.47 -0.88
CA TYR A 33 -8.85 5.70 -0.75
C TYR A 33 -9.02 6.60 -1.96
N ARG A 34 -8.98 6.00 -3.15
CA ARG A 34 -9.11 6.74 -4.40
C ARG A 34 -10.45 7.46 -4.54
N SER A 35 -11.52 6.86 -4.00
CA SER A 35 -12.87 7.41 -4.17
C SER A 35 -13.36 8.24 -2.99
N GLN A 36 -12.85 8.02 -1.79
CA GLN A 36 -13.45 8.56 -0.57
C GLN A 36 -12.50 9.38 0.31
N VAL A 37 -11.20 9.12 0.25
CA VAL A 37 -10.27 9.76 1.18
C VAL A 37 -9.69 11.03 0.58
N GLN A 38 -9.97 12.16 1.25
CA GLN A 38 -9.46 13.45 0.82
C GLN A 38 -7.94 13.48 0.81
N GLY A 39 -7.38 14.10 -0.22
CA GLY A 39 -5.94 14.12 -0.44
C GLY A 39 -5.45 12.97 -1.31
N PHE A 40 -6.15 11.84 -1.28
CA PHE A 40 -5.84 10.69 -2.12
C PHE A 40 -6.74 10.60 -3.34
N LYS A 41 -8.00 10.98 -3.21
CA LYS A 41 -8.96 10.94 -4.32
C LYS A 41 -8.60 11.91 -5.45
N ASP A 42 -7.84 12.96 -5.14
CA ASP A 42 -7.41 13.95 -6.13
C ASP A 42 -6.26 13.45 -7.00
N TYR A 43 -5.60 12.36 -6.57
CA TYR A 43 -4.47 11.77 -7.28
C TYR A 43 -4.70 10.26 -7.46
N PRO A 44 -5.72 9.87 -8.25
CA PRO A 44 -6.15 8.46 -8.31
C PRO A 44 -5.15 7.54 -9.02
N ARG A 45 -4.17 8.08 -9.73
CA ARG A 45 -3.17 7.30 -10.46
C ARG A 45 -1.83 7.19 -9.74
N CYS A 46 -1.73 7.76 -8.54
CA CYS A 46 -0.47 7.79 -7.80
C CYS A 46 -0.30 6.63 -6.82
N PHE A 47 -1.22 5.67 -6.84
CA PHE A 47 -1.14 4.48 -5.99
C PHE A 47 -0.23 3.42 -6.60
N LYS A 48 0.54 2.75 -5.73
CA LYS A 48 1.38 1.62 -6.12
C LYS A 48 1.19 0.48 -5.15
N ILE A 49 1.13 -0.74 -5.67
CA ILE A 49 1.08 -1.97 -4.88
C ILE A 49 2.35 -2.74 -5.18
N LYS A 50 3.14 -3.02 -4.15
CA LYS A 50 4.40 -3.74 -4.30
C LYS A 50 4.34 -5.02 -3.49
N LYS A 51 4.67 -6.15 -4.12
CA LYS A 51 4.78 -7.43 -3.44
C LYS A 51 6.14 -7.51 -2.76
N LEU A 52 6.12 -7.75 -1.46
CA LEU A 52 7.31 -7.86 -0.64
C LEU A 52 7.40 -9.24 -0.02
N ARG A 53 8.60 -9.81 -0.03
CA ARG A 53 8.86 -11.05 0.68
C ARG A 53 9.27 -10.71 2.11
N VAL A 54 8.60 -11.32 3.07
CA VAL A 54 8.88 -11.11 4.48
C VAL A 54 9.31 -12.43 5.09
N ASN A 55 10.49 -12.44 5.69
CA ASN A 55 10.97 -13.59 6.43
C ASN A 55 10.39 -13.56 7.84
N GLN A 56 10.05 -14.73 8.35
CA GLN A 56 9.50 -14.83 9.69
C GLN A 56 10.45 -14.28 10.75
N ASP A 57 11.75 -14.42 10.52
CA ASP A 57 12.77 -13.94 11.44
C ASP A 57 12.79 -12.42 11.57
N ASP A 58 12.34 -11.70 10.56
CA ASP A 58 12.31 -10.24 10.58
C ASP A 58 11.37 -9.70 11.65
N PHE A 59 10.38 -10.48 12.04
CA PHE A 59 9.44 -10.08 13.08
C PHE A 59 10.01 -10.20 14.50
N TYR A 60 11.05 -11.00 14.68
CA TYR A 60 11.68 -11.18 16.00
C TYR A 60 12.68 -10.09 16.30
N TYR A 61 13.25 -9.49 15.27
CA TYR A 61 14.32 -8.49 15.41
C TYR A 61 13.87 -7.07 15.04
N GLY A 62 12.74 -6.97 14.42
CA GLY A 62 12.18 -5.70 14.00
C GLY A 62 11.33 -5.05 15.06
#